data_84d18a26fd7e7a3a4ea77e3d053bac21
#
_entry.id   84d18a26fd7e7a3a4ea77e3d053bac21
#
_cell.length_a   1.000
_cell.length_b   1.000
_cell.length_c   1.000
_cell.angle_alpha   90.00
_cell.angle_beta   90.00
_cell.angle_gamma   90.00
#
_symmetry.space_group_name_H-M   'P 1'
#
loop_
_entity.id
_entity.type
_entity.pdbx_description
1 polymer ?
#
loop_
_entity_poly.entity_id
_entity_poly.type
_entity_poly.pdbx_seq_one_letter_code
_entity_poly.pdbx_strand_id
1 'polypeptide(L)'
;MQNPVHIVWFKRDLRIYDHAPLQAACLAGSVMPLYCWELNQWAGDDYVAQHQAFIAECLVELKKELASIGLHLQISPVGIVETLQTIKSQIAIAGLYSHEETGNGASFAVDKAVSAWCKVQQINWQESAQNGVVRRLKNRNHWNKHWESRICAPIIAKPQSALAAPFINLPSRTILQAKGSDKPRRQRGGRSEALGFFDSFLDGRAAKFRGGISSPLTAVTAGSRLSPYLAYGCLSMREVVQATRERRDWANQVPHLFPKNLNGGLIGFESRLHWHCHFMQKLESEPEMEFENLHHAHDGMRDETLAHAESQRRLAAWSKGETGWPLIDACMAMLRETGWINFRMRAMLMSTASYLYWLHWRETGLHLAREFLDYEPGIHWAQTQMQSGTTGINTLRIYSPIKQAQNQDPTGEFVRHWLPALKNVPDTWIFEPYLVPKNLQKQYGCVLEKHYPAPLIDIAIAMREARAKISQARKQAGAFDETQAIIKKHASRKGMLGSARDANGQELVAKKRQKKSTLTKLKHSQQELF
;
A
#
# COMPACT_ATOMS: atom_id res chain seq x y z
N MET A 1 -32.06 -33.58 11.28
CA MET A 1 -31.46 -32.30 11.65
C MET A 1 -30.37 -32.00 10.61
N GLN A 2 -30.36 -30.81 10.03
CA GLN A 2 -29.28 -30.43 9.12
C GLN A 2 -27.97 -30.31 9.91
N ASN A 3 -26.84 -30.78 9.34
CA ASN A 3 -25.55 -30.67 9.99
C ASN A 3 -25.19 -29.19 10.19
N PRO A 4 -24.63 -28.80 11.35
CA PRO A 4 -24.17 -27.45 11.60
C PRO A 4 -23.12 -27.02 10.57
N VAL A 5 -23.09 -25.72 10.22
CA VAL A 5 -22.21 -25.20 9.17
C VAL A 5 -20.98 -24.50 9.73
N HIS A 6 -19.86 -24.65 9.03
CA HIS A 6 -18.62 -23.94 9.27
C HIS A 6 -18.51 -22.78 8.26
N ILE A 7 -18.60 -21.52 8.72
CA ILE A 7 -18.59 -20.34 7.85
C ILE A 7 -17.15 -19.90 7.67
N VAL A 8 -16.72 -19.73 6.41
CA VAL A 8 -15.45 -19.10 6.06
C VAL A 8 -15.74 -17.68 5.58
N TRP A 9 -15.42 -16.71 6.41
CA TRP A 9 -15.63 -15.31 6.10
C TRP A 9 -14.42 -14.73 5.36
N PHE A 10 -14.57 -14.55 4.05
CA PHE A 10 -13.58 -13.89 3.19
C PHE A 10 -13.64 -12.37 3.36
N LYS A 11 -12.47 -11.74 3.47
CA LYS A 11 -12.30 -10.29 3.61
C LYS A 11 -11.36 -9.77 2.52
N ARG A 12 -10.07 -9.57 2.86
CA ARG A 12 -8.98 -9.22 1.94
C ARG A 12 -8.03 -10.41 1.73
N ASP A 13 -8.60 -11.54 1.39
CA ASP A 13 -7.94 -12.84 1.25
C ASP A 13 -8.59 -13.67 0.13
N LEU A 14 -8.85 -13.00 -1.02
CA LEU A 14 -9.70 -13.51 -2.12
C LEU A 14 -8.98 -14.59 -2.95
N ARG A 15 -8.72 -15.74 -2.33
CA ARG A 15 -8.05 -16.92 -2.90
C ARG A 15 -8.45 -18.19 -2.15
N ILE A 16 -8.20 -19.37 -2.74
CA ILE A 16 -8.37 -20.68 -2.07
C ILE A 16 -7.01 -21.36 -1.78
N TYR A 17 -5.92 -20.82 -2.29
CA TYR A 17 -4.56 -21.32 -2.10
C TYR A 17 -3.88 -20.60 -0.95
N ASP A 18 -3.10 -21.31 -0.13
CA ASP A 18 -2.50 -20.78 1.11
C ASP A 18 -3.53 -20.05 2.01
N HIS A 19 -4.68 -20.73 2.24
CA HIS A 19 -5.82 -20.18 2.96
C HIS A 19 -6.17 -21.02 4.19
N ALA A 20 -5.53 -20.72 5.32
CA ALA A 20 -5.67 -21.48 6.56
C ALA A 20 -7.13 -21.57 7.09
N PRO A 21 -7.95 -20.49 7.11
CA PRO A 21 -9.34 -20.57 7.53
C PRO A 21 -10.18 -21.54 6.67
N LEU A 22 -9.99 -21.53 5.35
CA LEU A 22 -10.70 -22.44 4.45
C LEU A 22 -10.34 -23.90 4.73
N GLN A 23 -9.04 -24.19 4.87
CA GLN A 23 -8.59 -25.54 5.18
C GLN A 23 -9.15 -26.01 6.52
N ALA A 24 -9.08 -25.18 7.57
CA ALA A 24 -9.59 -25.53 8.90
C ALA A 24 -11.09 -25.82 8.87
N ALA A 25 -11.87 -25.02 8.17
CA ALA A 25 -13.31 -25.26 8.01
C ALA A 25 -13.62 -26.53 7.23
N CYS A 26 -12.88 -26.82 6.14
CA CYS A 26 -13.05 -28.05 5.36
C CYS A 26 -12.76 -29.33 6.17
N LEU A 27 -11.79 -29.26 7.08
CA LEU A 27 -11.48 -30.36 7.98
C LEU A 27 -12.55 -30.53 9.09
N ALA A 28 -13.27 -29.47 9.44
CA ALA A 28 -14.24 -29.47 10.52
C ALA A 28 -15.64 -29.97 10.08
N GLY A 29 -16.04 -29.80 8.81
CA GLY A 29 -17.34 -30.24 8.33
C GLY A 29 -17.85 -29.54 7.08
N SER A 30 -19.18 -29.33 7.01
CA SER A 30 -19.81 -28.66 5.87
C SER A 30 -19.50 -27.15 5.88
N VAL A 31 -19.04 -26.64 4.73
CA VAL A 31 -18.48 -25.28 4.60
C VAL A 31 -19.39 -24.34 3.84
N MET A 32 -19.56 -23.14 4.37
CA MET A 32 -20.20 -22.01 3.71
C MET A 32 -19.17 -20.89 3.49
N PRO A 33 -18.60 -20.74 2.29
CA PRO A 33 -17.81 -19.57 1.95
C PRO A 33 -18.72 -18.35 1.86
N LEU A 34 -18.35 -17.27 2.56
CA LEU A 34 -19.16 -16.06 2.68
C LEU A 34 -18.31 -14.81 2.43
N TYR A 35 -18.80 -13.91 1.59
CA TYR A 35 -18.30 -12.55 1.45
C TYR A 35 -19.42 -11.55 1.76
N CYS A 36 -19.14 -10.51 2.52
CA CYS A 36 -20.11 -9.46 2.86
C CYS A 36 -19.64 -8.10 2.36
N TRP A 37 -20.55 -7.35 1.73
CA TRP A 37 -20.32 -5.95 1.39
C TRP A 37 -20.55 -5.07 2.62
N GLU A 38 -19.47 -4.74 3.34
CA GLU A 38 -19.54 -3.95 4.57
C GLU A 38 -19.92 -2.50 4.29
N LEU A 39 -21.14 -2.11 4.65
CA LEU A 39 -21.71 -0.78 4.35
C LEU A 39 -20.81 0.36 4.85
N ASN A 40 -20.28 0.24 6.07
CA ASN A 40 -19.42 1.27 6.67
C ASN A 40 -18.11 1.49 5.90
N GLN A 41 -17.58 0.45 5.29
CA GLN A 41 -16.39 0.56 4.44
C GLN A 41 -16.69 1.37 3.18
N TRP A 42 -17.82 1.09 2.52
CA TRP A 42 -18.18 1.74 1.24
C TRP A 42 -18.80 3.13 1.42
N ALA A 43 -19.35 3.42 2.59
CA ALA A 43 -19.77 4.76 2.97
C ALA A 43 -18.63 5.66 3.42
N GLY A 44 -17.46 5.07 3.74
CA GLY A 44 -16.26 5.78 4.19
C GLY A 44 -15.67 6.72 3.14
N ASP A 45 -14.61 7.44 3.52
CA ASP A 45 -13.99 8.45 2.68
C ASP A 45 -12.75 7.96 1.92
N ASP A 46 -12.29 6.76 2.18
CA ASP A 46 -11.04 6.18 1.65
C ASP A 46 -11.26 5.16 0.52
N TYR A 47 -12.45 4.54 0.42
CA TYR A 47 -12.80 3.60 -0.64
C TYR A 47 -13.73 4.22 -1.69
N VAL A 48 -13.51 3.86 -2.96
CA VAL A 48 -14.28 4.38 -4.11
C VAL A 48 -14.56 3.27 -5.14
N ALA A 49 -15.32 3.61 -6.18
CA ALA A 49 -15.80 2.67 -7.20
C ALA A 49 -14.72 1.76 -7.81
N GLN A 50 -13.48 2.24 -8.04
CA GLN A 50 -12.40 1.38 -8.56
C GLN A 50 -12.07 0.19 -7.65
N HIS A 51 -12.10 0.40 -6.32
CA HIS A 51 -11.84 -0.66 -5.35
C HIS A 51 -12.97 -1.70 -5.35
N GLN A 52 -14.22 -1.22 -5.38
CA GLN A 52 -15.40 -2.08 -5.46
C GLN A 52 -15.40 -2.92 -6.73
N ALA A 53 -15.11 -2.30 -7.87
CA ALA A 53 -15.04 -2.99 -9.16
C ALA A 53 -13.91 -4.03 -9.20
N PHE A 54 -12.73 -3.72 -8.65
CA PHE A 54 -11.62 -4.69 -8.55
C PHE A 54 -11.98 -5.89 -7.68
N ILE A 55 -12.62 -5.65 -6.51
CA ILE A 55 -13.08 -6.74 -5.64
C ILE A 55 -14.15 -7.58 -6.35
N ALA A 56 -15.09 -6.96 -7.04
CA ALA A 56 -16.13 -7.69 -7.79
C ALA A 56 -15.50 -8.64 -8.83
N GLU A 57 -14.47 -8.21 -9.54
CA GLU A 57 -13.70 -9.06 -10.46
C GLU A 57 -13.01 -10.23 -9.72
N CYS A 58 -12.38 -9.96 -8.56
CA CYS A 58 -11.78 -11.00 -7.73
C CYS A 58 -12.82 -12.03 -7.24
N LEU A 59 -14.02 -11.58 -6.85
CA LEU A 59 -15.10 -12.45 -6.40
C LEU A 59 -15.64 -13.36 -7.52
N VAL A 60 -15.65 -12.89 -8.77
CA VAL A 60 -16.03 -13.71 -9.94
C VAL A 60 -15.07 -14.89 -10.09
N GLU A 61 -13.78 -14.67 -9.93
CA GLU A 61 -12.78 -15.74 -10.02
C GLU A 61 -12.81 -16.64 -8.78
N LEU A 62 -12.86 -16.07 -7.57
CA LEU A 62 -12.97 -16.83 -6.33
C LEU A 62 -14.18 -17.77 -6.35
N LYS A 63 -15.34 -17.34 -6.89
CA LYS A 63 -16.52 -18.16 -7.06
C LYS A 63 -16.25 -19.39 -7.94
N LYS A 64 -15.49 -19.22 -9.03
CA LYS A 64 -15.09 -20.33 -9.91
C LYS A 64 -14.12 -21.29 -9.22
N GLU A 65 -13.13 -20.74 -8.52
CA GLU A 65 -12.16 -21.56 -7.78
C GLU A 65 -12.83 -22.38 -6.67
N LEU A 66 -13.74 -21.79 -5.88
CA LEU A 66 -14.51 -22.48 -4.87
C LEU A 66 -15.41 -23.58 -5.48
N ALA A 67 -16.06 -23.28 -6.61
CA ALA A 67 -16.87 -24.28 -7.31
C ALA A 67 -16.04 -25.49 -7.78
N SER A 68 -14.76 -25.29 -8.15
CA SER A 68 -13.86 -26.37 -8.55
C SER A 68 -13.55 -27.38 -7.43
N ILE A 69 -13.81 -27.03 -6.18
CA ILE A 69 -13.66 -27.90 -5.00
C ILE A 69 -15.01 -28.28 -4.37
N GLY A 70 -16.12 -27.99 -5.05
CA GLY A 70 -17.48 -28.35 -4.61
C GLY A 70 -18.14 -27.33 -3.69
N LEU A 71 -17.59 -26.13 -3.52
CA LEU A 71 -18.14 -25.09 -2.65
C LEU A 71 -18.83 -23.96 -3.45
N HIS A 72 -19.82 -23.31 -2.84
CA HIS A 72 -20.56 -22.22 -3.43
C HIS A 72 -20.38 -20.94 -2.61
N LEU A 73 -19.69 -19.92 -3.17
CA LEU A 73 -19.53 -18.62 -2.54
C LEU A 73 -20.91 -17.94 -2.41
N GLN A 74 -21.29 -17.63 -1.18
CA GLN A 74 -22.42 -16.77 -0.91
C GLN A 74 -21.94 -15.33 -0.71
N ILE A 75 -22.62 -14.39 -1.35
CA ILE A 75 -22.28 -12.95 -1.29
C ILE A 75 -23.46 -12.21 -0.68
N SER A 76 -23.23 -11.58 0.46
CA SER A 76 -24.24 -10.78 1.16
C SER A 76 -24.11 -9.29 0.80
N PRO A 77 -25.22 -8.62 0.48
CA PRO A 77 -25.21 -7.17 0.24
C PRO A 77 -25.22 -6.33 1.52
N VAL A 78 -25.23 -6.97 2.69
CA VAL A 78 -25.22 -6.33 4.01
C VAL A 78 -24.02 -6.79 4.83
N GLY A 79 -23.75 -6.09 5.96
CA GLY A 79 -22.60 -6.39 6.81
C GLY A 79 -22.65 -7.77 7.45
N ILE A 80 -21.49 -8.25 7.87
CA ILE A 80 -21.31 -9.62 8.36
C ILE A 80 -22.18 -9.94 9.56
N VAL A 81 -22.35 -9.05 10.54
CA VAL A 81 -23.14 -9.34 11.75
C VAL A 81 -24.62 -9.58 11.42
N GLU A 82 -25.21 -8.75 10.56
CA GLU A 82 -26.60 -8.94 10.08
C GLU A 82 -26.72 -10.25 9.27
N THR A 83 -25.71 -10.53 8.46
CA THR A 83 -25.65 -11.77 7.67
C THR A 83 -25.57 -13.01 8.57
N LEU A 84 -24.72 -12.99 9.58
CA LEU A 84 -24.59 -14.11 10.54
C LEU A 84 -25.88 -14.34 11.33
N GLN A 85 -26.60 -13.28 11.71
CA GLN A 85 -27.91 -13.40 12.34
C GLN A 85 -28.92 -14.08 11.41
N THR A 86 -28.95 -13.68 10.14
CA THR A 86 -29.83 -14.27 9.13
C THR A 86 -29.50 -15.76 8.90
N ILE A 87 -28.24 -16.12 8.82
CA ILE A 87 -27.82 -17.52 8.68
C ILE A 87 -28.24 -18.33 9.91
N LYS A 88 -27.95 -17.80 11.12
CA LYS A 88 -28.27 -18.51 12.38
C LYS A 88 -29.76 -18.77 12.57
N SER A 89 -30.64 -17.90 12.04
CA SER A 89 -32.09 -18.12 12.10
C SER A 89 -32.56 -19.27 11.22
N GLN A 90 -31.76 -19.73 10.25
CA GLN A 90 -32.10 -20.75 9.27
C GLN A 90 -31.36 -22.09 9.51
N ILE A 91 -30.11 -22.01 10.03
CA ILE A 91 -29.26 -23.18 10.26
C ILE A 91 -28.32 -22.97 11.45
N ALA A 92 -27.97 -24.04 12.15
CA ALA A 92 -27.00 -24.01 13.23
C ALA A 92 -25.57 -23.70 12.68
N ILE A 93 -24.87 -22.74 13.29
CA ILE A 93 -23.48 -22.40 12.98
C ILE A 93 -22.57 -23.15 13.96
N ALA A 94 -21.69 -24.03 13.45
CA ALA A 94 -20.70 -24.76 14.22
C ALA A 94 -19.46 -23.93 14.55
N GLY A 95 -19.07 -23.03 13.65
CA GLY A 95 -17.92 -22.14 13.83
C GLY A 95 -17.78 -21.12 12.73
N LEU A 96 -17.07 -20.03 13.05
CA LEU A 96 -16.67 -18.98 12.12
C LEU A 96 -15.15 -19.01 11.94
N TYR A 97 -14.68 -18.90 10.70
CA TYR A 97 -13.27 -18.95 10.34
C TYR A 97 -12.92 -17.76 9.46
N SER A 98 -11.86 -17.03 9.78
CA SER A 98 -11.36 -15.95 8.94
C SER A 98 -9.86 -15.72 9.13
N HIS A 99 -9.23 -14.93 8.24
CA HIS A 99 -7.94 -14.35 8.57
C HIS A 99 -8.09 -13.17 9.54
N GLU A 100 -7.01 -12.90 10.30
CA GLU A 100 -6.92 -11.69 11.13
C GLU A 100 -7.09 -10.43 10.26
N GLU A 101 -7.86 -9.45 10.74
CA GLU A 101 -7.95 -8.15 10.09
C GLU A 101 -6.69 -7.32 10.36
N THR A 102 -6.16 -6.68 9.32
CA THR A 102 -4.97 -5.81 9.38
C THR A 102 -5.19 -4.48 8.66
N GLY A 103 -6.45 -4.10 8.43
CA GLY A 103 -6.86 -2.89 7.74
C GLY A 103 -6.91 -1.66 8.62
N ASN A 104 -7.87 -0.78 8.35
CA ASN A 104 -8.07 0.49 9.05
C ASN A 104 -8.99 0.35 10.28
N GLY A 105 -9.23 1.45 11.00
CA GLY A 105 -10.09 1.48 12.17
C GLY A 105 -11.53 1.03 11.88
N ALA A 106 -12.07 1.33 10.70
CA ALA A 106 -13.42 0.92 10.29
C ALA A 106 -13.53 -0.61 10.13
N SER A 107 -12.59 -1.24 9.41
CA SER A 107 -12.57 -2.70 9.24
C SER A 107 -12.33 -3.43 10.58
N PHE A 108 -11.50 -2.86 11.44
CA PHE A 108 -11.24 -3.41 12.77
C PHE A 108 -12.45 -3.28 13.72
N ALA A 109 -13.27 -2.24 13.56
CA ALA A 109 -14.54 -2.10 14.28
C ALA A 109 -15.53 -3.21 13.92
N VAL A 110 -15.58 -3.64 12.66
CA VAL A 110 -16.37 -4.80 12.21
C VAL A 110 -15.90 -6.06 12.91
N ASP A 111 -14.59 -6.35 12.97
CA ASP A 111 -14.06 -7.51 13.70
C ASP A 111 -14.44 -7.48 15.19
N LYS A 112 -14.41 -6.31 15.84
CA LYS A 112 -14.87 -6.17 17.22
C LYS A 112 -16.36 -6.50 17.38
N ALA A 113 -17.20 -6.04 16.45
CA ALA A 113 -18.64 -6.34 16.45
C ALA A 113 -18.90 -7.84 16.26
N VAL A 114 -18.18 -8.48 15.33
CA VAL A 114 -18.24 -9.95 15.12
C VAL A 114 -17.80 -10.70 16.38
N SER A 115 -16.71 -10.29 17.02
CA SER A 115 -16.23 -10.91 18.27
C SER A 115 -17.29 -10.81 19.37
N ALA A 116 -17.93 -9.66 19.54
CA ALA A 116 -19.00 -9.48 20.52
C ALA A 116 -20.21 -10.38 20.20
N TRP A 117 -20.62 -10.42 18.92
CA TRP A 117 -21.72 -11.26 18.46
C TRP A 117 -21.42 -12.76 18.70
N CYS A 118 -20.24 -13.23 18.32
CA CYS A 118 -19.84 -14.62 18.50
C CYS A 118 -19.87 -15.03 19.99
N LYS A 119 -19.42 -14.15 20.89
CA LYS A 119 -19.49 -14.40 22.36
C LYS A 119 -20.92 -14.56 22.85
N VAL A 120 -21.82 -13.65 22.46
CA VAL A 120 -23.25 -13.72 22.83
C VAL A 120 -23.90 -14.98 22.30
N GLN A 121 -23.56 -15.37 21.06
CA GLN A 121 -24.13 -16.53 20.39
C GLN A 121 -23.45 -17.87 20.73
N GLN A 122 -22.38 -17.84 21.54
CA GLN A 122 -21.55 -19.00 21.88
C GLN A 122 -20.96 -19.73 20.67
N ILE A 123 -20.61 -18.98 19.63
CA ILE A 123 -19.98 -19.49 18.40
C ILE A 123 -18.46 -19.31 18.51
N ASN A 124 -17.72 -20.39 18.26
CA ASN A 124 -16.27 -20.32 18.20
C ASN A 124 -15.84 -19.58 16.92
N TRP A 125 -15.12 -18.48 17.07
CA TRP A 125 -14.48 -17.77 15.96
C TRP A 125 -12.98 -18.00 15.97
N GLN A 126 -12.49 -18.69 14.94
CA GLN A 126 -11.08 -18.99 14.74
C GLN A 126 -10.47 -18.02 13.72
N GLU A 127 -9.53 -17.20 14.17
CA GLU A 127 -8.75 -16.32 13.31
C GLU A 127 -7.37 -16.93 13.00
N SER A 128 -6.88 -16.75 11.77
CA SER A 128 -5.56 -17.18 11.30
C SER A 128 -4.76 -16.00 10.79
N ALA A 129 -3.46 -15.97 11.08
CA ALA A 129 -2.60 -14.93 10.54
C ALA A 129 -2.42 -15.06 9.02
N GLN A 130 -2.54 -13.95 8.29
CA GLN A 130 -2.44 -13.92 6.82
C GLN A 130 -1.05 -13.50 6.32
N ASN A 131 -0.39 -12.63 7.04
CA ASN A 131 0.87 -11.98 6.65
C ASN A 131 1.83 -11.90 7.84
N GLY A 132 2.87 -11.05 7.74
CA GLY A 132 3.87 -10.89 8.79
C GLY A 132 3.46 -9.99 9.96
N VAL A 133 2.19 -9.59 10.06
CA VAL A 133 1.70 -8.78 11.18
C VAL A 133 1.45 -9.66 12.39
N VAL A 134 1.90 -9.22 13.55
CA VAL A 134 1.72 -9.91 14.84
C VAL A 134 0.81 -9.06 15.71
N ARG A 135 -0.38 -9.57 16.02
CA ARG A 135 -1.33 -8.90 16.90
C ARG A 135 -0.78 -8.73 18.31
N ARG A 136 -1.03 -7.57 18.93
CA ARG A 136 -0.61 -7.23 20.31
C ARG A 136 0.88 -7.43 20.54
N LEU A 137 1.71 -7.12 19.54
CA LEU A 137 3.16 -7.23 19.63
C LEU A 137 3.71 -6.31 20.73
N LYS A 138 4.25 -6.90 21.81
CA LYS A 138 4.78 -6.14 22.96
C LYS A 138 6.00 -5.28 22.61
N ASN A 139 6.89 -5.77 21.76
CA ASN A 139 8.03 -5.01 21.25
C ASN A 139 8.49 -5.53 19.87
N ARG A 140 9.21 -4.69 19.14
CA ARG A 140 9.65 -4.98 17.76
C ARG A 140 10.92 -5.83 17.65
N ASN A 141 11.62 -6.13 18.77
CA ASN A 141 12.95 -6.73 18.71
C ASN A 141 12.95 -8.12 18.06
N HIS A 142 11.88 -8.90 18.21
CA HIS A 142 11.73 -10.22 17.64
C HIS A 142 10.80 -10.29 16.43
N TRP A 143 10.29 -9.15 15.95
CA TRP A 143 9.34 -9.14 14.84
C TRP A 143 9.91 -9.79 13.57
N ASN A 144 11.16 -9.55 13.22
CA ASN A 144 11.81 -10.19 12.07
C ASN A 144 11.81 -11.72 12.18
N LYS A 145 12.01 -12.27 13.40
CA LYS A 145 11.96 -13.72 13.63
C LYS A 145 10.53 -14.26 13.41
N HIS A 146 9.52 -13.56 13.89
CA HIS A 146 8.11 -13.92 13.65
C HIS A 146 7.77 -13.84 12.16
N TRP A 147 8.19 -12.78 11.48
CA TRP A 147 7.98 -12.63 10.04
C TRP A 147 8.61 -13.80 9.28
N GLU A 148 9.88 -14.10 9.52
CA GLU A 148 10.60 -15.18 8.86
C GLU A 148 9.94 -16.55 9.14
N SER A 149 9.60 -16.83 10.39
CA SER A 149 8.91 -18.08 10.77
C SER A 149 7.59 -18.26 10.01
N ARG A 150 6.79 -17.20 9.85
CA ARG A 150 5.53 -17.25 9.11
C ARG A 150 5.74 -17.43 7.62
N ILE A 151 6.73 -16.74 7.06
CA ILE A 151 7.04 -16.80 5.62
C ILE A 151 7.64 -18.15 5.21
N CYS A 152 8.47 -18.77 6.06
CA CYS A 152 9.07 -20.09 5.81
C CYS A 152 8.14 -21.26 6.15
N ALA A 153 6.99 -21.03 6.76
CA ALA A 153 6.03 -22.08 7.02
C ALA A 153 5.53 -22.70 5.71
N PRO A 154 5.19 -24.01 5.68
CA PRO A 154 4.67 -24.66 4.49
C PRO A 154 3.45 -23.93 3.91
N ILE A 155 3.40 -23.82 2.59
CA ILE A 155 2.23 -23.31 1.88
C ILE A 155 1.09 -24.31 2.04
N ILE A 156 -0.09 -23.80 2.32
CA ILE A 156 -1.30 -24.61 2.46
C ILE A 156 -1.87 -24.83 1.06
N ALA A 157 -1.85 -26.09 0.59
CA ALA A 157 -2.45 -26.46 -0.68
C ALA A 157 -3.97 -26.20 -0.65
N LYS A 158 -4.54 -25.90 -1.83
CA LYS A 158 -5.99 -25.82 -1.94
C LYS A 158 -6.63 -27.18 -1.58
N PRO A 159 -7.80 -27.19 -0.92
CA PRO A 159 -8.54 -28.44 -0.69
C PRO A 159 -8.84 -29.16 -2.01
N GLN A 160 -8.77 -30.49 -2.02
CA GLN A 160 -9.11 -31.30 -3.20
C GLN A 160 -10.62 -31.30 -3.47
N SER A 161 -11.38 -31.42 -2.39
CA SER A 161 -12.83 -31.35 -2.36
C SER A 161 -13.30 -30.87 -1.00
N ALA A 162 -14.51 -30.36 -0.91
CA ALA A 162 -15.10 -29.94 0.35
C ALA A 162 -16.60 -30.24 0.36
N LEU A 163 -17.15 -30.48 1.58
CA LEU A 163 -18.57 -30.67 1.77
C LEU A 163 -19.25 -29.30 1.82
N ALA A 164 -20.08 -28.99 0.83
CA ALA A 164 -20.81 -27.73 0.81
C ALA A 164 -21.93 -27.70 1.88
N ALA A 165 -22.06 -26.57 2.53
CA ALA A 165 -23.24 -26.25 3.32
C ALA A 165 -24.47 -26.03 2.41
N PRO A 166 -25.70 -26.20 2.92
CA PRO A 166 -26.91 -25.83 2.18
C PRO A 166 -26.89 -24.36 1.78
N PHE A 167 -27.55 -24.07 0.67
CA PHE A 167 -27.75 -22.68 0.26
C PHE A 167 -28.72 -21.98 1.24
N ILE A 168 -28.36 -20.80 1.69
CA ILE A 168 -29.16 -20.01 2.63
C ILE A 168 -29.69 -18.76 1.91
N ASN A 169 -30.93 -18.40 2.18
CA ASN A 169 -31.51 -17.16 1.68
C ASN A 169 -30.94 -15.98 2.47
N LEU A 170 -30.00 -15.28 1.85
CA LEU A 170 -29.41 -14.05 2.42
C LEU A 170 -30.32 -12.83 2.19
N PRO A 171 -30.14 -11.73 2.95
CA PRO A 171 -30.92 -10.51 2.75
C PRO A 171 -30.85 -10.03 1.30
N SER A 172 -32.00 -9.69 0.73
CA SER A 172 -32.09 -9.12 -0.63
C SER A 172 -32.08 -7.59 -0.53
N ARG A 173 -30.92 -7.00 -0.71
CA ARG A 173 -30.74 -5.53 -0.80
C ARG A 173 -29.84 -5.20 -1.98
N THR A 174 -29.97 -3.98 -2.49
CA THR A 174 -29.01 -3.47 -3.47
C THR A 174 -27.68 -3.18 -2.78
N ILE A 175 -26.59 -3.67 -3.36
CA ILE A 175 -25.23 -3.36 -2.88
C ILE A 175 -25.02 -1.86 -2.96
N LEU A 176 -24.56 -1.25 -1.87
CA LEU A 176 -24.21 0.17 -1.83
C LEU A 176 -23.13 0.45 -2.86
N GLN A 177 -23.42 1.32 -3.82
CA GLN A 177 -22.45 1.76 -4.80
C GLN A 177 -21.45 2.72 -4.15
N ALA A 178 -20.17 2.41 -4.28
CA ALA A 178 -19.12 3.29 -3.81
C ALA A 178 -19.08 4.60 -4.61
N LYS A 179 -18.65 5.69 -3.97
CA LYS A 179 -18.51 7.02 -4.59
C LYS A 179 -17.53 6.99 -5.77
N GLY A 180 -17.68 7.95 -6.69
CA GLY A 180 -16.76 8.12 -7.83
C GLY A 180 -17.02 7.15 -8.99
N SER A 181 -16.07 7.05 -9.91
CA SER A 181 -16.12 6.16 -11.08
C SER A 181 -14.96 5.17 -11.08
N ASP A 182 -15.16 4.05 -11.77
CA ASP A 182 -14.06 3.12 -12.03
C ASP A 182 -13.02 3.74 -12.97
N LYS A 183 -11.79 3.28 -12.90
CA LYS A 183 -10.70 3.81 -13.73
C LYS A 183 -10.53 2.99 -15.01
N PRO A 184 -10.45 3.65 -16.19
CA PRO A 184 -10.53 2.95 -17.47
C PRO A 184 -9.32 2.04 -17.77
N ARG A 185 -8.16 2.36 -17.18
CA ARG A 185 -6.88 1.66 -17.45
C ARG A 185 -6.27 1.01 -16.20
N ARG A 186 -7.06 0.77 -15.15
CA ARG A 186 -6.57 0.04 -13.97
C ARG A 186 -6.30 -1.44 -14.27
N GLN A 187 -5.50 -2.06 -13.41
CA GLN A 187 -5.33 -3.51 -13.43
C GLN A 187 -6.67 -4.21 -13.12
N ARG A 188 -6.90 -5.35 -13.76
CA ARG A 188 -8.06 -6.21 -13.49
C ARG A 188 -7.84 -7.00 -12.21
N GLY A 189 -8.94 -7.30 -11.50
CA GLY A 189 -8.92 -8.16 -10.33
C GLY A 189 -8.88 -9.64 -10.70
N GLY A 190 -8.41 -10.47 -9.76
CA GLY A 190 -8.37 -11.92 -9.90
C GLY A 190 -6.98 -12.51 -9.67
N ARG A 191 -6.96 -13.78 -9.26
CA ARG A 191 -5.72 -14.51 -9.01
C ARG A 191 -4.97 -14.85 -10.30
N SER A 192 -5.68 -15.18 -11.37
CA SER A 192 -5.08 -15.47 -12.69
C SER A 192 -4.28 -14.28 -13.23
N GLU A 193 -4.85 -13.06 -13.13
CA GLU A 193 -4.14 -11.82 -13.48
C GLU A 193 -2.90 -11.62 -12.58
N ALA A 194 -3.05 -11.85 -11.28
CA ALA A 194 -1.94 -11.74 -10.33
C ALA A 194 -0.79 -12.69 -10.67
N LEU A 195 -1.08 -13.95 -11.00
CA LEU A 195 -0.09 -14.94 -11.41
C LEU A 195 0.58 -14.54 -12.72
N GLY A 196 -0.15 -14.07 -13.72
CA GLY A 196 0.42 -13.58 -14.97
C GLY A 196 1.42 -12.43 -14.78
N PHE A 197 1.11 -11.47 -13.90
CA PHE A 197 2.05 -10.42 -13.51
C PHE A 197 3.26 -10.98 -12.75
N PHE A 198 3.05 -11.94 -11.87
CA PHE A 198 4.12 -12.50 -11.04
C PHE A 198 5.07 -13.36 -11.86
N ASP A 199 4.57 -14.26 -12.69
CA ASP A 199 5.36 -15.14 -13.54
C ASP A 199 6.24 -14.32 -14.49
N SER A 200 5.64 -13.34 -15.19
CA SER A 200 6.40 -12.46 -16.07
C SER A 200 7.47 -11.64 -15.33
N PHE A 201 7.24 -11.33 -14.05
CA PHE A 201 8.23 -10.65 -13.22
C PHE A 201 9.39 -11.57 -12.85
N LEU A 202 9.09 -12.79 -12.41
CA LEU A 202 10.10 -13.79 -12.04
C LEU A 202 10.91 -14.26 -13.26
N ASP A 203 10.32 -14.35 -14.43
CA ASP A 203 10.98 -14.81 -15.66
C ASP A 203 12.01 -13.83 -16.21
N GLY A 204 11.87 -12.53 -15.96
CA GLY A 204 12.87 -11.60 -16.49
C GLY A 204 12.73 -10.14 -16.06
N ARG A 205 11.49 -9.63 -15.85
CA ARG A 205 11.30 -8.21 -15.50
C ARG A 205 12.02 -7.80 -14.22
N ALA A 206 12.19 -8.72 -13.27
CA ALA A 206 12.91 -8.49 -12.03
C ALA A 206 14.36 -8.04 -12.24
N ALA A 207 14.99 -8.41 -13.35
CA ALA A 207 16.34 -7.93 -13.67
C ALA A 207 16.45 -6.41 -13.80
N LYS A 208 15.34 -5.74 -14.15
CA LYS A 208 15.24 -4.29 -14.28
C LYS A 208 14.74 -3.61 -12.99
N PHE A 209 14.39 -4.38 -11.94
CA PHE A 209 13.77 -3.86 -10.72
C PHE A 209 14.66 -2.81 -10.04
N ARG A 210 15.95 -3.13 -9.79
CA ARG A 210 16.90 -2.16 -9.26
C ARG A 210 17.22 -1.11 -10.34
N GLY A 211 16.99 0.15 -10.01
CA GLY A 211 17.15 1.28 -10.93
C GLY A 211 15.85 1.61 -11.69
N GLY A 212 15.13 0.61 -12.22
CA GLY A 212 13.94 0.85 -13.03
C GLY A 212 12.69 1.27 -12.25
N ILE A 213 12.56 0.90 -10.98
CA ILE A 213 11.36 1.23 -10.18
C ILE A 213 11.30 2.70 -9.73
N SER A 214 12.35 3.49 -9.93
CA SER A 214 12.38 4.88 -9.48
C SER A 214 11.72 5.86 -10.47
N SER A 215 11.94 5.66 -11.76
CA SER A 215 11.33 6.48 -12.82
C SER A 215 9.90 6.03 -13.12
N PRO A 216 8.94 6.95 -13.30
CA PRO A 216 7.57 6.59 -13.70
C PRO A 216 7.50 6.00 -15.12
N LEU A 217 8.47 6.28 -15.99
CA LEU A 217 8.59 5.69 -17.32
C LEU A 217 8.85 4.18 -17.27
N THR A 218 9.82 3.77 -16.46
CA THR A 218 10.31 2.39 -16.44
C THR A 218 9.65 1.53 -15.37
N ALA A 219 9.10 2.13 -14.32
CA ALA A 219 8.52 1.39 -13.20
C ALA A 219 7.32 0.51 -13.59
N VAL A 220 6.57 0.89 -14.63
CA VAL A 220 5.44 0.11 -15.14
C VAL A 220 5.88 -1.29 -15.58
N THR A 221 7.04 -1.39 -16.23
CA THR A 221 7.59 -2.65 -16.75
C THR A 221 8.59 -3.29 -15.80
N ALA A 222 9.35 -2.51 -15.02
CA ALA A 222 10.34 -3.02 -14.07
C ALA A 222 9.75 -3.47 -12.73
N GLY A 223 8.60 -2.94 -12.33
CA GLY A 223 7.90 -3.32 -11.09
C GLY A 223 7.19 -4.67 -11.21
N SER A 224 6.95 -5.33 -10.08
CA SER A 224 6.17 -6.58 -10.07
C SER A 224 4.70 -6.37 -10.43
N ARG A 225 4.15 -5.21 -10.13
CA ARG A 225 2.73 -4.87 -10.30
C ARG A 225 1.77 -5.69 -9.41
N LEU A 226 2.29 -6.29 -8.33
CA LEU A 226 1.51 -7.15 -7.44
C LEU A 226 0.77 -6.42 -6.32
N SER A 227 1.00 -5.11 -6.14
CA SER A 227 0.46 -4.38 -4.98
C SER A 227 -1.07 -4.46 -4.84
N PRO A 228 -1.92 -4.36 -5.88
CA PRO A 228 -3.36 -4.54 -5.72
C PRO A 228 -3.73 -5.97 -5.30
N TYR A 229 -3.07 -6.96 -5.87
CA TYR A 229 -3.36 -8.37 -5.60
C TYR A 229 -2.93 -8.80 -4.19
N LEU A 230 -1.90 -8.18 -3.63
CA LEU A 230 -1.51 -8.37 -2.23
C LEU A 230 -2.47 -7.63 -1.28
N ALA A 231 -2.94 -6.43 -1.65
CA ALA A 231 -3.89 -5.66 -0.85
C ALA A 231 -5.24 -6.35 -0.67
N TYR A 232 -5.71 -7.06 -1.71
CA TYR A 232 -6.98 -7.82 -1.67
C TYR A 232 -6.77 -9.33 -1.52
N GLY A 233 -5.53 -9.77 -1.31
CA GLY A 233 -5.20 -11.14 -0.95
C GLY A 233 -5.45 -12.19 -2.02
N CYS A 234 -5.41 -11.81 -3.31
CA CYS A 234 -5.42 -12.77 -4.44
C CYS A 234 -4.17 -13.67 -4.42
N LEU A 235 -3.07 -13.15 -3.89
CA LEU A 235 -1.85 -13.88 -3.58
C LEU A 235 -1.52 -13.74 -2.11
N SER A 236 -0.98 -14.80 -1.49
CA SER A 236 -0.47 -14.70 -0.13
C SER A 236 0.94 -14.11 -0.12
N MET A 237 1.30 -13.43 0.96
CA MET A 237 2.66 -12.94 1.16
C MET A 237 3.67 -14.08 1.18
N ARG A 238 3.29 -15.23 1.74
CA ARG A 238 4.11 -16.44 1.87
C ARG A 238 4.44 -17.02 0.51
N GLU A 239 3.43 -17.24 -0.35
CA GLU A 239 3.67 -17.80 -1.69
C GLU A 239 4.54 -16.87 -2.55
N VAL A 240 4.35 -15.55 -2.46
CA VAL A 240 5.13 -14.59 -3.24
C VAL A 240 6.59 -14.57 -2.78
N VAL A 241 6.86 -14.61 -1.47
CA VAL A 241 8.24 -14.63 -0.97
C VAL A 241 8.91 -15.95 -1.27
N GLN A 242 8.25 -17.09 -1.04
CA GLN A 242 8.83 -18.42 -1.29
C GLN A 242 9.17 -18.60 -2.77
N ALA A 243 8.23 -18.32 -3.68
CA ALA A 243 8.51 -18.40 -5.12
C ALA A 243 9.61 -17.43 -5.58
N THR A 244 9.72 -16.24 -4.96
CA THR A 244 10.83 -15.31 -5.22
C THR A 244 12.18 -15.91 -4.79
N ARG A 245 12.23 -16.58 -3.65
CA ARG A 245 13.43 -17.26 -3.12
C ARG A 245 13.82 -18.45 -3.99
N GLU A 246 12.85 -19.30 -4.35
CA GLU A 246 13.05 -20.45 -5.24
C GLU A 246 13.60 -20.00 -6.60
N ARG A 247 13.04 -18.97 -7.20
CA ARG A 247 13.53 -18.41 -8.47
C ARG A 247 14.97 -17.89 -8.33
N ARG A 248 15.30 -17.22 -7.22
CA ARG A 248 16.64 -16.74 -6.93
C ARG A 248 17.64 -17.88 -6.79
N ASP A 249 17.25 -18.93 -6.07
CA ASP A 249 18.13 -20.08 -5.83
C ASP A 249 18.37 -20.85 -7.13
N TRP A 250 17.34 -21.02 -7.97
CA TRP A 250 17.50 -21.57 -9.31
C TRP A 250 18.39 -20.72 -10.20
N ALA A 251 18.19 -19.40 -10.22
CA ALA A 251 19.05 -18.51 -11.00
C ALA A 251 20.52 -18.50 -10.53
N ASN A 252 20.79 -18.84 -9.26
CA ASN A 252 22.15 -19.03 -8.76
C ASN A 252 22.79 -20.35 -9.24
N GLN A 253 21.97 -21.40 -9.40
CA GLN A 253 22.45 -22.72 -9.87
C GLN A 253 22.76 -22.72 -11.37
N VAL A 254 21.97 -22.03 -12.18
CA VAL A 254 22.12 -21.99 -13.64
C VAL A 254 22.12 -20.55 -14.18
N PRO A 255 23.13 -19.75 -13.81
CA PRO A 255 23.12 -18.29 -14.06
C PRO A 255 23.14 -17.92 -15.54
N HIS A 256 23.59 -18.82 -16.43
CA HIS A 256 23.62 -18.59 -17.87
C HIS A 256 22.24 -18.58 -18.52
N LEU A 257 21.22 -19.13 -17.87
CA LEU A 257 19.83 -19.13 -18.37
C LEU A 257 19.05 -17.85 -18.01
N PHE A 258 19.62 -16.98 -17.19
CA PHE A 258 18.91 -15.81 -16.66
C PHE A 258 19.62 -14.48 -16.95
N PRO A 259 18.88 -13.36 -17.00
CA PRO A 259 19.49 -12.02 -17.11
C PRO A 259 20.44 -11.73 -15.95
N LYS A 260 21.60 -11.12 -16.23
CA LYS A 260 22.67 -10.84 -15.25
C LYS A 260 22.23 -10.19 -13.94
N ASN A 261 21.23 -9.31 -13.96
CA ASN A 261 20.78 -8.54 -12.79
C ASN A 261 19.57 -9.17 -12.08
N LEU A 262 19.11 -10.36 -12.48
CA LEU A 262 17.90 -10.98 -11.95
C LEU A 262 17.97 -11.14 -10.43
N ASN A 263 19.03 -11.76 -9.92
CA ASN A 263 19.20 -11.99 -8.48
C ASN A 263 19.20 -10.70 -7.67
N GLY A 264 19.87 -9.65 -8.16
CA GLY A 264 19.85 -8.34 -7.54
C GLY A 264 18.45 -7.73 -7.47
N GLY A 265 17.67 -7.92 -8.52
CA GLY A 265 16.27 -7.48 -8.58
C GLY A 265 15.37 -8.24 -7.62
N LEU A 266 15.47 -9.58 -7.58
CA LEU A 266 14.69 -10.44 -6.68
C LEU A 266 15.00 -10.14 -5.19
N ILE A 267 16.26 -9.95 -4.81
CA ILE A 267 16.65 -9.50 -3.46
C ILE A 267 16.03 -8.14 -3.13
N GLY A 268 16.07 -7.20 -4.10
CA GLY A 268 15.41 -5.90 -3.95
C GLY A 268 13.91 -6.03 -3.75
N PHE A 269 13.25 -6.89 -4.49
CA PHE A 269 11.82 -7.15 -4.39
C PHE A 269 11.45 -7.79 -3.05
N GLU A 270 12.13 -8.87 -2.61
CA GLU A 270 11.92 -9.50 -1.30
C GLU A 270 12.06 -8.48 -0.16
N SER A 271 13.03 -7.58 -0.25
CA SER A 271 13.13 -6.48 0.73
C SER A 271 11.88 -5.59 0.76
N ARG A 272 11.18 -5.38 -0.37
CA ARG A 272 9.94 -4.60 -0.40
C ARG A 272 8.76 -5.37 0.20
N LEU A 273 8.70 -6.68 0.00
CA LEU A 273 7.70 -7.54 0.65
C LEU A 273 7.85 -7.55 2.19
N HIS A 274 9.09 -7.57 2.67
CA HIS A 274 9.36 -7.41 4.10
C HIS A 274 8.90 -6.02 4.62
N TRP A 275 9.17 -4.93 3.87
CA TRP A 275 8.73 -3.60 4.23
C TRP A 275 7.19 -3.46 4.20
N HIS A 276 6.50 -4.16 3.32
CA HIS A 276 5.04 -4.23 3.28
C HIS A 276 4.49 -4.62 4.66
N CYS A 277 4.87 -5.78 5.18
CA CYS A 277 4.44 -6.22 6.51
C CYS A 277 4.95 -5.32 7.65
N HIS A 278 6.15 -4.70 7.50
CA HIS A 278 6.69 -3.78 8.49
C HIS A 278 5.80 -2.54 8.67
N PHE A 279 5.26 -1.97 7.59
CA PHE A 279 4.38 -0.81 7.68
C PHE A 279 3.00 -1.20 8.22
N MET A 280 2.44 -2.33 7.80
CA MET A 280 1.20 -2.84 8.37
C MET A 280 1.33 -3.07 9.88
N GLN A 281 2.46 -3.63 10.34
CA GLN A 281 2.73 -3.77 11.78
C GLN A 281 2.80 -2.43 12.52
N LYS A 282 3.15 -1.32 11.86
CA LYS A 282 3.11 0.00 12.51
C LYS A 282 1.70 0.41 12.84
N LEU A 283 0.78 0.29 11.88
CA LEU A 283 -0.64 0.62 12.10
C LEU A 283 -1.27 -0.31 13.15
N GLU A 284 -0.97 -1.61 13.12
CA GLU A 284 -1.41 -2.56 14.16
C GLU A 284 -0.94 -2.16 15.56
N SER A 285 0.28 -1.61 15.66
CA SER A 285 0.87 -1.21 16.96
C SER A 285 0.47 0.22 17.39
N GLU A 286 -0.05 1.03 16.48
CA GLU A 286 -0.44 2.44 16.66
C GLU A 286 -1.63 2.77 15.75
N PRO A 287 -2.85 2.29 16.07
CA PRO A 287 -4.04 2.52 15.23
C PRO A 287 -4.40 4.00 15.08
N GLU A 288 -4.10 4.81 16.08
CA GLU A 288 -4.33 6.26 16.11
C GLU A 288 -3.56 6.99 14.97
N MET A 289 -2.49 6.37 14.44
CA MET A 289 -1.74 6.87 13.28
C MET A 289 -2.63 7.14 12.05
N GLU A 290 -3.79 6.53 11.96
CA GLU A 290 -4.76 6.80 10.89
C GLU A 290 -5.37 8.21 11.02
N PHE A 291 -5.48 8.75 12.24
CA PHE A 291 -6.24 9.94 12.55
C PHE A 291 -5.39 11.08 13.11
N GLU A 292 -4.35 10.77 13.88
CA GLU A 292 -3.53 11.70 14.64
C GLU A 292 -2.08 11.68 14.19
N ASN A 293 -1.36 12.77 14.43
CA ASN A 293 0.09 12.79 14.16
C ASN A 293 0.79 11.75 15.05
N LEU A 294 1.67 10.94 14.47
CA LEU A 294 2.49 9.99 15.22
C LEU A 294 3.38 10.72 16.25
N HIS A 295 3.77 11.96 15.98
CA HIS A 295 4.56 12.81 16.85
C HIS A 295 3.81 14.11 17.10
N HIS A 296 3.34 14.31 18.34
CA HIS A 296 2.41 15.38 18.73
C HIS A 296 3.02 16.79 18.68
N ALA A 297 4.35 16.94 18.63
CA ALA A 297 4.96 18.25 18.36
C ALA A 297 4.56 18.85 16.99
N HIS A 298 3.87 18.10 16.15
CA HIS A 298 3.36 18.55 14.86
C HIS A 298 1.87 18.87 14.86
N ASP A 299 1.17 18.73 16.00
CA ASP A 299 -0.26 19.05 16.14
C ASP A 299 -0.48 20.55 15.96
N GLY A 300 -1.57 20.92 15.26
CA GLY A 300 -1.90 22.31 14.95
C GLY A 300 -0.91 23.03 14.01
N MET A 301 0.14 22.35 13.51
CA MET A 301 1.14 22.97 12.64
C MET A 301 0.60 23.31 11.25
N ARG A 302 -0.41 22.57 10.79
CA ARG A 302 -1.08 22.75 9.49
C ARG A 302 -2.57 22.98 9.70
N ASP A 303 -3.24 23.51 8.68
CA ASP A 303 -4.70 23.67 8.69
C ASP A 303 -5.39 22.29 8.62
N GLU A 304 -5.73 21.74 9.77
CA GLU A 304 -6.29 20.40 9.94
C GLU A 304 -7.71 20.27 9.42
N THR A 305 -8.46 21.38 9.40
CA THR A 305 -9.87 21.42 9.02
C THR A 305 -10.12 21.97 7.62
N LEU A 306 -9.06 22.39 6.91
CA LEU A 306 -9.15 23.12 5.64
C LEU A 306 -10.04 24.37 5.74
N ALA A 307 -10.05 25.04 6.89
CA ALA A 307 -10.87 26.22 7.13
C ALA A 307 -10.48 27.41 6.25
N HIS A 308 -9.21 27.49 5.86
CA HIS A 308 -8.69 28.61 5.06
C HIS A 308 -8.93 28.39 3.56
N ALA A 309 -9.50 29.38 2.88
CA ALA A 309 -9.74 29.35 1.44
C ALA A 309 -8.48 29.03 0.61
N GLU A 310 -7.32 29.52 1.05
CA GLU A 310 -6.04 29.20 0.39
C GLU A 310 -5.66 27.73 0.52
N SER A 311 -5.92 27.07 1.66
CA SER A 311 -5.72 25.62 1.83
C SER A 311 -6.64 24.84 0.88
N GLN A 312 -7.90 25.24 0.76
CA GLN A 312 -8.86 24.62 -0.16
C GLN A 312 -8.42 24.78 -1.62
N ARG A 313 -7.98 26.00 -2.02
CA ARG A 313 -7.47 26.27 -3.37
C ARG A 313 -6.26 25.41 -3.69
N ARG A 314 -5.29 25.30 -2.76
CA ARG A 314 -4.08 24.49 -2.92
C ARG A 314 -4.41 23.00 -3.01
N LEU A 315 -5.32 22.51 -2.18
CA LEU A 315 -5.78 21.12 -2.23
C LEU A 315 -6.46 20.83 -3.57
N ALA A 316 -7.31 21.73 -4.05
CA ALA A 316 -7.99 21.58 -5.33
C ALA A 316 -7.00 21.51 -6.50
N ALA A 317 -6.03 22.42 -6.56
CA ALA A 317 -5.01 22.41 -7.60
C ALA A 317 -4.15 21.15 -7.57
N TRP A 318 -3.71 20.73 -6.38
CA TRP A 318 -2.89 19.53 -6.23
C TRP A 318 -3.68 18.26 -6.59
N SER A 319 -4.90 18.11 -6.10
CA SER A 319 -5.72 16.92 -6.35
C SER A 319 -6.14 16.78 -7.82
N LYS A 320 -6.35 17.89 -8.51
CA LYS A 320 -6.65 17.91 -9.94
C LYS A 320 -5.43 17.76 -10.83
N GLY A 321 -4.20 17.87 -10.30
CA GLY A 321 -2.98 17.94 -11.10
C GLY A 321 -2.92 19.21 -11.94
N GLU A 322 -3.25 20.34 -11.32
CA GLU A 322 -3.24 21.69 -11.87
C GLU A 322 -2.26 22.58 -11.08
N THR A 323 -1.10 22.01 -10.74
CA THR A 323 -0.11 22.67 -9.87
C THR A 323 0.80 23.62 -10.63
N GLY A 324 0.86 23.51 -11.95
CA GLY A 324 1.85 24.20 -12.78
C GLY A 324 3.24 23.55 -12.77
N TRP A 325 3.39 22.41 -12.07
CA TRP A 325 4.62 21.60 -12.09
C TRP A 325 4.38 20.30 -12.84
N PRO A 326 4.90 20.19 -14.07
CA PRO A 326 4.52 19.14 -15.01
C PRO A 326 4.65 17.70 -14.48
N LEU A 327 5.70 17.37 -13.72
CA LEU A 327 5.84 16.01 -13.19
C LEU A 327 4.75 15.66 -12.15
N ILE A 328 4.35 16.62 -11.31
CA ILE A 328 3.26 16.43 -10.34
C ILE A 328 1.95 16.17 -11.09
N ASP A 329 1.67 17.04 -12.06
CA ASP A 329 0.40 17.03 -12.79
C ASP A 329 0.28 15.76 -13.67
N ALA A 330 1.38 15.34 -14.30
CA ALA A 330 1.47 14.10 -15.05
C ALA A 330 1.27 12.86 -14.15
N CYS A 331 1.82 12.87 -12.92
CA CYS A 331 1.60 11.81 -11.94
C CYS A 331 0.13 11.71 -11.54
N MET A 332 -0.55 12.84 -11.30
CA MET A 332 -1.98 12.85 -10.99
C MET A 332 -2.83 12.41 -12.18
N ALA A 333 -2.46 12.79 -13.42
CA ALA A 333 -3.13 12.32 -14.62
C ALA A 333 -3.02 10.79 -14.76
N MET A 334 -1.82 10.22 -14.58
CA MET A 334 -1.62 8.77 -14.57
C MET A 334 -2.46 8.06 -13.50
N LEU A 335 -2.54 8.62 -12.29
CA LEU A 335 -3.35 8.06 -11.20
C LEU A 335 -4.84 8.03 -11.53
N ARG A 336 -5.38 9.11 -12.09
CA ARG A 336 -6.80 9.16 -12.51
C ARG A 336 -7.13 8.09 -13.54
N GLU A 337 -6.21 7.78 -14.46
CA GLU A 337 -6.41 6.80 -15.51
C GLU A 337 -6.21 5.35 -15.04
N THR A 338 -5.18 5.12 -14.21
CA THR A 338 -4.66 3.77 -13.95
C THR A 338 -4.81 3.30 -12.51
N GLY A 339 -5.08 4.19 -11.56
CA GLY A 339 -5.08 3.88 -10.14
C GLY A 339 -3.70 3.49 -9.58
N TRP A 340 -2.62 3.65 -10.36
CA TRP A 340 -1.30 3.20 -9.93
C TRP A 340 -0.19 4.18 -10.33
N ILE A 341 0.79 4.33 -9.46
CA ILE A 341 2.06 4.98 -9.74
C ILE A 341 3.15 4.39 -8.83
N ASN A 342 4.41 4.49 -9.23
CA ASN A 342 5.53 3.97 -8.46
C ASN A 342 5.77 4.75 -7.16
N PHE A 343 6.40 4.07 -6.19
CA PHE A 343 6.55 4.61 -4.82
C PHE A 343 7.27 5.97 -4.76
N ARG A 344 8.32 6.20 -5.55
CA ARG A 344 9.02 7.49 -5.55
C ARG A 344 8.09 8.66 -5.90
N MET A 345 7.21 8.45 -6.87
CA MET A 345 6.24 9.48 -7.26
C MET A 345 5.17 9.66 -6.17
N ARG A 346 4.70 8.58 -5.52
CA ARG A 346 3.80 8.70 -4.35
C ARG A 346 4.42 9.56 -3.25
N ALA A 347 5.69 9.29 -2.92
CA ALA A 347 6.43 10.07 -1.92
C ALA A 347 6.58 11.54 -2.32
N MET A 348 6.82 11.82 -3.60
CA MET A 348 6.91 13.18 -4.12
C MET A 348 5.55 13.89 -4.06
N LEU A 349 4.46 13.25 -4.48
CA LEU A 349 3.10 13.81 -4.41
C LEU A 349 2.77 14.22 -2.98
N MET A 350 2.98 13.32 -2.01
CA MET A 350 2.71 13.60 -0.61
C MET A 350 3.63 14.69 -0.04
N SER A 351 4.92 14.66 -0.39
CA SER A 351 5.88 15.69 0.02
C SER A 351 5.51 17.08 -0.54
N THR A 352 5.07 17.15 -1.80
CA THR A 352 4.62 18.39 -2.42
C THR A 352 3.41 18.97 -1.69
N ALA A 353 2.39 18.15 -1.44
CA ALA A 353 1.21 18.55 -0.69
C ALA A 353 1.57 19.08 0.71
N SER A 354 2.37 18.32 1.46
CA SER A 354 2.61 18.62 2.87
C SER A 354 3.67 19.69 3.12
N TYR A 355 4.67 19.83 2.27
CA TYR A 355 5.74 20.81 2.48
C TYR A 355 5.65 22.04 1.60
N LEU A 356 5.32 21.87 0.31
CA LEU A 356 5.27 22.99 -0.60
C LEU A 356 3.94 23.71 -0.52
N TYR A 357 2.84 22.96 -0.50
CA TYR A 357 1.49 23.53 -0.34
C TYR A 357 1.07 23.69 1.12
N TRP A 358 1.82 23.15 2.07
CA TRP A 358 1.60 23.19 3.51
C TRP A 358 0.22 22.65 3.94
N LEU A 359 -0.27 21.63 3.21
CA LEU A 359 -1.54 20.97 3.48
C LEU A 359 -1.41 19.92 4.58
N HIS A 360 -2.48 19.71 5.32
CA HIS A 360 -2.55 18.63 6.30
C HIS A 360 -2.50 17.26 5.60
N TRP A 361 -1.77 16.33 6.21
CA TRP A 361 -1.50 15.03 5.60
C TRP A 361 -2.77 14.16 5.48
N ARG A 362 -3.73 14.31 6.40
CA ARG A 362 -4.91 13.46 6.41
C ARG A 362 -5.79 13.68 5.18
N GLU A 363 -6.08 14.92 4.84
CA GLU A 363 -6.91 15.26 3.68
C GLU A 363 -6.25 14.84 2.36
N THR A 364 -4.96 15.11 2.25
CA THR A 364 -4.19 14.71 1.08
C THR A 364 -4.00 13.18 1.03
N GLY A 365 -3.88 12.53 2.18
CA GLY A 365 -3.87 11.09 2.33
C GLY A 365 -5.18 10.45 1.89
N LEU A 366 -6.34 10.98 2.31
CA LEU A 366 -7.66 10.51 1.87
C LEU A 366 -7.82 10.62 0.35
N HIS A 367 -7.37 11.73 -0.25
CA HIS A 367 -7.38 11.87 -1.70
C HIS A 367 -6.56 10.75 -2.36
N LEU A 368 -5.31 10.54 -1.91
CA LEU A 368 -4.44 9.49 -2.47
C LEU A 368 -4.96 8.07 -2.18
N ALA A 369 -5.62 7.82 -1.04
CA ALA A 369 -6.27 6.54 -0.76
C ALA A 369 -7.31 6.21 -1.85
N ARG A 370 -8.13 7.19 -2.23
CA ARG A 370 -9.12 7.04 -3.31
C ARG A 370 -8.49 6.86 -4.69
N GLU A 371 -7.31 7.45 -4.91
CA GLU A 371 -6.61 7.35 -6.19
C GLU A 371 -5.82 6.03 -6.34
N PHE A 372 -5.34 5.42 -5.26
CA PHE A 372 -4.54 4.20 -5.31
C PHE A 372 -5.40 2.95 -5.31
N LEU A 373 -5.45 2.21 -6.42
CA LEU A 373 -6.11 0.91 -6.53
C LEU A 373 -5.61 -0.09 -5.45
N ASP A 374 -4.35 -0.01 -5.12
CA ASP A 374 -3.65 -0.84 -4.13
C ASP A 374 -3.65 -0.22 -2.72
N TYR A 375 -4.71 0.52 -2.37
CA TYR A 375 -4.84 1.11 -1.04
C TYR A 375 -4.76 0.05 0.05
N GLU A 376 -3.67 0.08 0.80
CA GLU A 376 -3.41 -0.75 1.97
C GLU A 376 -3.21 0.17 3.18
N PRO A 377 -4.17 0.26 4.10
CA PRO A 377 -4.18 1.24 5.18
C PRO A 377 -2.89 1.30 6.00
N GLY A 378 -2.33 0.13 6.36
CA GLY A 378 -1.11 0.05 7.16
C GLY A 378 0.11 0.65 6.47
N ILE A 379 0.21 0.47 5.15
CA ILE A 379 1.27 1.08 4.34
C ILE A 379 0.96 2.55 4.11
N HIS A 380 -0.27 2.85 3.73
CA HIS A 380 -0.70 4.16 3.30
C HIS A 380 -0.52 5.21 4.39
N TRP A 381 -1.12 5.03 5.56
CA TRP A 381 -1.07 6.00 6.65
C TRP A 381 0.35 6.16 7.22
N ALA A 382 1.07 5.04 7.37
CA ALA A 382 2.47 5.08 7.81
C ALA A 382 3.36 5.87 6.83
N GLN A 383 3.17 5.70 5.51
CA GLN A 383 3.93 6.41 4.49
C GLN A 383 3.49 7.87 4.35
N THR A 384 2.20 8.14 4.41
CA THR A 384 1.65 9.50 4.35
C THR A 384 2.26 10.37 5.45
N GLN A 385 2.24 9.92 6.69
CA GLN A 385 2.87 10.62 7.80
C GLN A 385 4.40 10.73 7.67
N MET A 386 5.07 9.67 7.19
CA MET A 386 6.50 9.71 6.98
C MET A 386 6.90 10.75 5.93
N GLN A 387 6.16 10.87 4.83
CA GLN A 387 6.44 11.83 3.75
C GLN A 387 6.01 13.26 4.10
N SER A 388 5.09 13.45 5.03
CA SER A 388 4.67 14.77 5.54
C SER A 388 5.50 15.26 6.72
N GLY A 389 6.40 14.41 7.27
CA GLY A 389 7.35 14.77 8.32
C GLY A 389 6.75 14.81 9.72
N THR A 390 5.59 14.18 9.94
CA THR A 390 4.88 14.16 11.23
C THR A 390 5.23 12.94 12.10
N THR A 391 6.20 12.12 11.69
CA THR A 391 6.64 10.96 12.48
C THR A 391 7.73 11.24 13.51
N GLY A 392 8.37 12.40 13.45
CA GLY A 392 9.48 12.81 14.34
C GLY A 392 10.81 12.06 14.14
N ILE A 393 10.78 10.86 13.57
CA ILE A 393 11.94 9.93 13.52
C ILE A 393 12.64 9.87 12.16
N ASN A 394 12.04 10.40 11.13
CA ASN A 394 12.60 10.35 9.77
C ASN A 394 13.37 11.63 9.44
N THR A 395 14.42 11.48 8.63
CA THR A 395 15.10 12.64 8.03
C THR A 395 14.12 13.39 7.14
N LEU A 396 14.08 14.71 7.28
CA LEU A 396 13.25 15.58 6.48
C LEU A 396 13.62 15.47 5.00
N ARG A 397 12.66 15.08 4.17
CA ARG A 397 12.83 14.95 2.71
C ARG A 397 11.80 15.79 2.00
N ILE A 398 12.22 16.98 1.60
CA ILE A 398 11.42 17.86 0.75
C ILE A 398 11.83 17.62 -0.69
N TYR A 399 10.97 16.99 -1.47
CA TYR A 399 11.22 16.77 -2.88
C TYR A 399 11.02 18.05 -3.67
N SER A 400 12.00 18.41 -4.51
CA SER A 400 11.83 19.44 -5.53
C SER A 400 11.21 18.80 -6.78
N PRO A 401 9.99 19.17 -7.21
CA PRO A 401 9.37 18.62 -8.41
C PRO A 401 10.25 18.72 -9.65
N ILE A 402 10.92 19.87 -9.84
CA ILE A 402 11.80 20.13 -10.97
C ILE A 402 13.00 19.17 -10.98
N LYS A 403 13.70 19.01 -9.82
CA LYS A 403 14.83 18.07 -9.73
C LYS A 403 14.38 16.62 -9.90
N GLN A 404 13.20 16.27 -9.42
CA GLN A 404 12.66 14.92 -9.65
C GLN A 404 12.35 14.72 -11.14
N ALA A 405 11.78 15.69 -11.83
CA ALA A 405 11.54 15.63 -13.26
C ALA A 405 12.84 15.42 -14.05
N GLN A 406 13.83 16.26 -13.82
CA GLN A 406 15.15 16.15 -14.46
C GLN A 406 15.83 14.78 -14.23
N ASN A 407 15.65 14.19 -13.05
CA ASN A 407 16.29 12.91 -12.69
C ASN A 407 15.49 11.67 -13.14
N GLN A 408 14.15 11.74 -13.21
CA GLN A 408 13.29 10.57 -13.40
C GLN A 408 12.59 10.55 -14.77
N ASP A 409 12.55 11.68 -15.45
CA ASP A 409 12.00 11.88 -16.80
C ASP A 409 12.83 12.90 -17.58
N PRO A 410 14.15 12.69 -17.78
CA PRO A 410 15.09 13.72 -18.24
C PRO A 410 14.73 14.31 -19.60
N THR A 411 14.02 13.59 -20.46
CA THR A 411 13.56 14.03 -21.78
C THR A 411 12.13 14.56 -21.80
N GLY A 412 11.41 14.52 -20.66
CA GLY A 412 10.01 14.93 -20.57
C GLY A 412 9.05 13.99 -21.31
N GLU A 413 9.45 12.75 -21.58
CA GLU A 413 8.61 11.76 -22.27
C GLU A 413 7.35 11.42 -21.46
N PHE A 414 7.51 11.17 -20.16
CA PHE A 414 6.40 10.91 -19.25
C PHE A 414 5.45 12.11 -19.15
N VAL A 415 6.01 13.32 -19.00
CA VAL A 415 5.24 14.55 -18.94
C VAL A 415 4.43 14.76 -20.22
N ARG A 416 5.06 14.63 -21.39
CA ARG A 416 4.38 14.82 -22.68
C ARG A 416 3.30 13.77 -22.93
N HIS A 417 3.51 12.54 -22.46
CA HIS A 417 2.51 11.46 -22.58
C HIS A 417 1.24 11.77 -21.80
N TRP A 418 1.39 12.26 -20.56
CA TRP A 418 0.25 12.47 -19.67
C TRP A 418 -0.35 13.87 -19.72
N LEU A 419 0.39 14.85 -20.27
CA LEU A 419 -0.04 16.24 -20.40
C LEU A 419 0.04 16.70 -21.87
N PRO A 420 -0.99 16.41 -22.68
CA PRO A 420 -0.98 16.77 -24.12
C PRO A 420 -0.75 18.26 -24.40
N ALA A 421 -1.17 19.14 -23.48
CA ALA A 421 -0.92 20.59 -23.60
C ALA A 421 0.58 20.95 -23.64
N LEU A 422 1.46 20.07 -23.13
CA LEU A 422 2.91 20.30 -23.12
C LEU A 422 3.65 19.56 -24.24
N LYS A 423 2.94 18.90 -25.16
CA LYS A 423 3.53 18.02 -26.18
C LYS A 423 4.62 18.69 -27.02
N ASN A 424 4.42 19.94 -27.40
CA ASN A 424 5.32 20.69 -28.27
C ASN A 424 6.24 21.67 -27.51
N VAL A 425 6.18 21.67 -26.18
CA VAL A 425 7.08 22.52 -25.39
C VAL A 425 8.51 21.96 -25.48
N PRO A 426 9.52 22.76 -25.83
CA PRO A 426 10.92 22.33 -25.89
C PRO A 426 11.46 21.81 -24.56
N ASP A 427 12.46 20.91 -24.62
CA ASP A 427 13.07 20.29 -23.44
C ASP A 427 13.58 21.31 -22.42
N THR A 428 14.07 22.46 -22.90
CA THR A 428 14.53 23.56 -22.04
C THR A 428 13.48 24.05 -21.06
N TRP A 429 12.19 24.00 -21.40
CA TRP A 429 11.09 24.53 -20.61
C TRP A 429 10.08 23.46 -20.19
N ILE A 430 10.27 22.19 -20.57
CA ILE A 430 9.27 21.14 -20.34
C ILE A 430 8.91 20.95 -18.86
N PHE A 431 9.84 21.22 -17.95
CA PHE A 431 9.61 21.11 -16.50
C PHE A 431 9.26 22.44 -15.83
N GLU A 432 9.42 23.56 -16.56
CA GLU A 432 9.13 24.92 -16.09
C GLU A 432 8.44 25.73 -17.22
N PRO A 433 7.27 25.28 -17.73
CA PRO A 433 6.61 25.90 -18.88
C PRO A 433 6.21 27.36 -18.63
N TYR A 434 6.12 27.77 -17.37
CA TYR A 434 5.86 29.17 -16.98
C TYR A 434 7.03 30.13 -17.35
N LEU A 435 8.19 29.59 -17.66
CA LEU A 435 9.34 30.37 -18.15
C LEU A 435 9.34 30.60 -19.68
N VAL A 436 8.42 29.94 -20.40
CA VAL A 436 8.29 30.14 -21.85
C VAL A 436 7.92 31.60 -22.14
N PRO A 437 8.71 32.33 -22.96
CA PRO A 437 8.41 33.71 -23.34
C PRO A 437 7.01 33.82 -23.97
N LYS A 438 6.24 34.84 -23.61
CA LYS A 438 4.85 35.03 -24.02
C LYS A 438 4.62 34.93 -25.53
N ASN A 439 5.55 35.48 -26.32
CA ASN A 439 5.52 35.45 -27.79
C ASN A 439 5.68 34.02 -28.36
N LEU A 440 6.35 33.11 -27.64
CA LEU A 440 6.59 31.73 -28.07
C LEU A 440 5.50 30.77 -27.59
N GLN A 441 4.71 31.13 -26.59
CA GLN A 441 3.66 30.24 -26.02
C GLN A 441 2.62 29.78 -27.07
N LYS A 442 2.24 30.71 -27.98
CA LYS A 442 1.33 30.38 -29.08
C LYS A 442 1.96 29.43 -30.09
N GLN A 443 3.25 29.61 -30.39
CA GLN A 443 4.01 28.76 -31.31
C GLN A 443 4.09 27.30 -30.81
N TYR A 444 4.25 27.10 -29.49
CA TYR A 444 4.30 25.77 -28.87
C TYR A 444 2.91 25.23 -28.52
N GLY A 445 1.83 25.98 -28.76
CA GLY A 445 0.46 25.56 -28.44
C GLY A 445 0.18 25.50 -26.92
N CYS A 446 1.05 26.10 -26.10
CA CYS A 446 0.93 26.11 -24.64
C CYS A 446 0.88 27.55 -24.12
N VAL A 447 -0.31 28.14 -24.10
CA VAL A 447 -0.55 29.46 -23.49
C VAL A 447 -0.90 29.25 -22.03
N LEU A 448 -0.09 29.85 -21.15
CA LEU A 448 -0.32 29.77 -19.69
C LEU A 448 -1.70 30.31 -19.31
N GLU A 449 -2.27 29.79 -18.24
CA GLU A 449 -3.62 30.06 -17.72
C GLU A 449 -4.76 29.70 -18.69
N LYS A 450 -4.45 29.31 -19.92
CA LYS A 450 -5.43 28.87 -20.91
C LYS A 450 -5.32 27.36 -21.19
N HIS A 451 -4.11 26.86 -21.42
CA HIS A 451 -3.86 25.47 -21.79
C HIS A 451 -3.14 24.72 -20.68
N TYR A 452 -2.38 25.41 -19.85
CA TYR A 452 -1.66 24.86 -18.71
C TYR A 452 -1.54 25.92 -17.60
N PRO A 453 -1.73 25.57 -16.31
CA PRO A 453 -1.70 26.53 -15.22
C PRO A 453 -0.29 27.02 -14.91
N ALA A 454 -0.19 28.23 -14.37
CA ALA A 454 1.03 28.72 -13.73
C ALA A 454 1.16 28.17 -12.29
N PRO A 455 2.39 28.05 -11.75
CA PRO A 455 2.59 27.62 -10.37
C PRO A 455 1.95 28.58 -9.37
N LEU A 456 1.21 28.02 -8.38
CA LEU A 456 0.57 28.80 -7.31
C LEU A 456 1.56 29.35 -6.28
N ILE A 457 2.74 28.78 -6.17
CA ILE A 457 3.74 29.12 -5.16
C ILE A 457 5.16 29.07 -5.73
N ASP A 458 6.05 29.82 -5.10
CA ASP A 458 7.50 29.70 -5.33
C ASP A 458 8.07 28.52 -4.54
N ILE A 459 8.71 27.58 -5.23
CA ILE A 459 9.30 26.37 -4.63
C ILE A 459 10.39 26.72 -3.62
N ALA A 460 11.27 27.68 -3.91
CA ALA A 460 12.41 28.00 -3.06
C ALA A 460 11.94 28.63 -1.74
N ILE A 461 10.96 29.53 -1.83
CA ILE A 461 10.33 30.14 -0.65
C ILE A 461 9.62 29.06 0.18
N ALA A 462 8.76 28.26 -0.45
CA ALA A 462 7.99 27.21 0.24
C ALA A 462 8.91 26.18 0.93
N MET A 463 9.98 25.75 0.27
CA MET A 463 10.96 24.82 0.86
C MET A 463 11.68 25.42 2.07
N ARG A 464 12.02 26.71 2.04
CA ARG A 464 12.67 27.41 3.16
C ARG A 464 11.72 27.51 4.36
N GLU A 465 10.50 27.94 4.10
CA GLU A 465 9.45 28.05 5.14
C GLU A 465 9.12 26.70 5.79
N ALA A 466 8.94 25.65 4.96
CA ALA A 466 8.68 24.31 5.47
C ALA A 466 9.80 23.81 6.40
N ARG A 467 11.07 24.03 6.02
CA ARG A 467 12.22 23.67 6.90
C ARG A 467 12.19 24.44 8.22
N ALA A 468 11.92 25.74 8.17
CA ALA A 468 11.86 26.58 9.37
C ALA A 468 10.76 26.12 10.33
N LYS A 469 9.54 25.91 9.82
CA LYS A 469 8.37 25.46 10.61
C LYS A 469 8.60 24.09 11.24
N ILE A 470 9.10 23.10 10.47
CA ILE A 470 9.42 21.77 11.01
C ILE A 470 10.56 21.83 12.03
N SER A 471 11.59 22.64 11.79
CA SER A 471 12.68 22.83 12.76
C SER A 471 12.17 23.43 14.06
N GLN A 472 11.24 24.37 14.00
CA GLN A 472 10.61 24.97 15.17
C GLN A 472 9.80 23.93 15.97
N ALA A 473 8.96 23.13 15.29
CA ALA A 473 8.19 22.06 15.95
C ALA A 473 9.10 21.08 16.70
N ARG A 474 10.20 20.66 16.11
CA ARG A 474 11.17 19.74 16.73
C ARG A 474 11.93 20.31 17.94
N LYS A 475 11.89 21.61 18.16
CA LYS A 475 12.52 22.28 19.32
C LYS A 475 11.56 22.47 20.50
N GLN A 476 10.30 22.08 20.36
CA GLN A 476 9.34 22.17 21.47
C GLN A 476 9.75 21.29 22.65
N ALA A 477 9.33 21.69 23.85
CA ALA A 477 9.60 20.93 25.06
C ALA A 477 8.98 19.50 24.95
N GLY A 478 9.74 18.49 25.35
CA GLY A 478 9.31 17.08 25.29
C GLY A 478 9.45 16.40 23.93
N ALA A 479 9.66 17.14 22.82
CA ALA A 479 9.75 16.56 21.48
C ALA A 479 10.88 15.53 21.33
N PHE A 480 12.00 15.72 22.04
CA PHE A 480 13.11 14.76 22.02
C PHE A 480 12.72 13.43 22.67
N ASP A 481 12.10 13.47 23.84
CA ASP A 481 11.71 12.26 24.59
C ASP A 481 10.65 11.46 23.82
N GLU A 482 9.68 12.14 23.24
CA GLU A 482 8.68 11.52 22.36
C GLU A 482 9.34 10.87 21.14
N THR A 483 10.30 11.55 20.49
CA THR A 483 11.09 10.96 19.38
C THR A 483 11.76 9.66 19.81
N GLN A 484 12.38 9.60 21.02
CA GLN A 484 13.01 8.38 21.53
C GLN A 484 11.99 7.25 21.79
N ALA A 485 10.81 7.57 22.30
CA ALA A 485 9.72 6.62 22.52
C ALA A 485 9.24 6.03 21.16
N ILE A 486 9.04 6.88 20.15
CA ILE A 486 8.64 6.48 18.80
C ILE A 486 9.71 5.59 18.15
N ILE A 487 11.00 5.94 18.27
CA ILE A 487 12.12 5.11 17.80
C ILE A 487 12.06 3.73 18.44
N LYS A 488 11.90 3.67 19.75
CA LYS A 488 11.81 2.41 20.50
C LYS A 488 10.64 1.55 20.02
N LYS A 489 9.49 2.15 19.69
CA LYS A 489 8.27 1.45 19.29
C LYS A 489 8.27 1.06 17.82
N HIS A 490 8.74 1.93 16.91
CA HIS A 490 8.48 1.82 15.47
C HIS A 490 9.72 1.70 14.57
N ALA A 491 10.93 2.01 15.04
CA ALA A 491 12.11 1.98 14.18
C ALA A 491 12.45 0.55 13.72
N SER A 492 12.96 0.47 12.49
CA SER A 492 13.47 -0.80 11.95
C SER A 492 14.68 -1.29 12.76
N ARG A 493 14.73 -2.60 13.02
CA ARG A 493 15.84 -3.29 13.71
C ARG A 493 16.88 -3.87 12.74
N LYS A 494 16.87 -3.45 11.47
CA LYS A 494 17.80 -3.96 10.44
C LYS A 494 19.29 -3.81 10.81
N GLY A 495 19.65 -2.84 11.66
CA GLY A 495 21.01 -2.64 12.16
C GLY A 495 21.39 -3.46 13.40
N MET A 496 20.43 -4.07 14.10
CA MET A 496 20.69 -4.90 15.29
C MET A 496 20.97 -6.37 15.00
N LEU A 497 20.74 -6.84 13.76
CA LEU A 497 21.08 -8.19 13.31
C LEU A 497 22.52 -8.30 12.81
N GLY A 498 23.32 -7.26 12.93
CA GLY A 498 24.68 -7.15 12.37
C GLY A 498 25.83 -7.38 13.33
N SER A 499 25.67 -7.95 14.50
CA SER A 499 26.77 -8.59 15.20
C SER A 499 26.77 -10.08 14.81
N ALA A 500 27.42 -10.38 13.68
CA ALA A 500 27.74 -11.75 13.34
C ALA A 500 28.60 -12.31 14.48
N ARG A 501 28.12 -13.32 15.20
CA ARG A 501 28.92 -14.13 16.12
C ARG A 501 29.58 -15.23 15.30
N ASP A 502 30.83 -15.48 15.57
CA ASP A 502 31.51 -16.65 15.01
C ASP A 502 30.91 -17.96 15.57
N ALA A 503 31.37 -19.09 15.05
CA ALA A 503 30.92 -20.42 15.47
C ALA A 503 31.12 -20.70 16.97
N ASN A 504 31.86 -19.85 17.69
CA ASN A 504 32.17 -19.95 19.12
C ASN A 504 31.39 -18.89 19.96
N GLY A 505 30.50 -18.12 19.34
CA GLY A 505 29.64 -17.15 20.06
C GLY A 505 30.29 -15.79 20.37
N GLN A 506 31.51 -15.51 19.87
CA GLN A 506 32.18 -14.23 20.05
C GLN A 506 31.74 -13.21 19.01
N GLU A 507 31.48 -11.96 19.46
CA GLU A 507 31.12 -10.86 18.55
C GLU A 507 32.29 -10.54 17.60
N LEU A 508 32.06 -10.69 16.30
CA LEU A 508 33.00 -10.22 15.28
C LEU A 508 33.00 -8.69 15.28
N VAL A 509 33.98 -8.10 15.96
CA VAL A 509 34.21 -6.66 15.98
C VAL A 509 34.43 -6.16 14.55
N ALA A 510 33.45 -5.43 14.00
CA ALA A 510 33.57 -4.82 12.69
C ALA A 510 34.78 -3.88 12.68
N LYS A 511 35.81 -4.20 11.86
CA LYS A 511 36.94 -3.29 11.61
C LYS A 511 36.38 -1.91 11.23
N LYS A 512 36.72 -0.88 12.00
CA LYS A 512 36.38 0.53 11.72
C LYS A 512 36.80 0.86 10.28
N ARG A 513 35.82 1.00 9.38
CA ARG A 513 36.06 1.53 8.03
C ARG A 513 36.53 2.99 8.19
N GLN A 514 37.71 3.29 7.68
CA GLN A 514 38.22 4.65 7.56
C GLN A 514 37.19 5.55 6.85
N LYS A 515 36.97 6.75 7.40
CA LYS A 515 36.06 7.78 6.87
C LYS A 515 36.40 8.06 5.39
N LYS A 516 35.61 7.58 4.46
CA LYS A 516 35.52 8.14 3.11
C LYS A 516 34.67 9.40 3.17
N SER A 517 35.04 10.41 2.38
CA SER A 517 34.52 11.76 2.40
C SER A 517 32.99 11.84 2.41
N THR A 518 32.44 12.86 3.04
CA THR A 518 31.00 13.11 3.32
C THR A 518 30.10 13.06 2.07
N LEU A 519 30.64 13.29 0.88
CA LEU A 519 29.92 13.25 -0.40
C LEU A 519 29.55 11.82 -0.85
N THR A 520 30.37 10.83 -0.55
CA THR A 520 30.11 9.43 -0.97
C THR A 520 29.12 8.74 -0.05
N LYS A 521 28.99 9.17 1.23
CA LYS A 521 27.99 8.66 2.17
C LYS A 521 26.56 9.08 1.83
N LEU A 522 26.38 10.27 1.26
CA LEU A 522 25.06 10.75 0.82
C LEU A 522 24.49 9.95 -0.36
N LYS A 523 25.35 9.46 -1.27
CA LYS A 523 24.93 8.63 -2.42
C LYS A 523 24.55 7.19 -2.01
N HIS A 524 25.24 6.59 -1.03
CA HIS A 524 24.95 5.19 -0.61
C HIS A 524 23.72 5.09 0.30
N SER A 525 23.49 6.05 1.20
CA SER A 525 22.28 6.04 2.04
C SER A 525 20.98 6.31 1.26
N GLN A 526 21.08 6.94 0.10
CA GLN A 526 19.93 7.13 -0.81
C GLN A 526 19.57 5.88 -1.61
N GLN A 527 20.52 4.95 -1.83
CA GLN A 527 20.24 3.69 -2.54
C GLN A 527 19.67 2.59 -1.63
N GLU A 528 19.91 2.64 -0.32
CA GLU A 528 19.43 1.60 0.62
C GLU A 528 18.01 1.84 1.15
N LEU A 529 17.40 2.98 0.86
CA LEU A 529 16.06 3.34 1.35
C LEU A 529 14.97 3.33 0.26
N PHE A 530 15.34 2.90 -0.97
CA PHE A 530 14.38 2.77 -2.08
C PHE A 530 14.57 1.45 -2.85
#